data_6ac81bf541967a377b4ef90a6992dc84
#
_entry.id   6ac81bf541967a377b4ef90a6992dc84
#
_cell.length_a   1.000
_cell.length_b   1.000
_cell.length_c   1.000
_cell.angle_alpha   90.00
_cell.angle_beta   90.00
_cell.angle_gamma   90.00
#
_symmetry.space_group_name_H-M   'P 1'
#
loop_
_entity.id
_entity.type
_entity.pdbx_description
1 polymer ?
#
loop_
_entity_poly.entity_id
_entity_poly.type
_entity_poly.pdbx_seq_one_letter_code
_entity_poly.pdbx_strand_id
1 'polypeptide(L)' 'MDGGEDGLNFYRDFSKKINKIMNLNSYLLLEIGEGQLNDCIDIFSLSKLNFHKKAQDLQNKDRILIYSKL' A
#
# COMPACT_ATOMS: atom_id res chain seq x y z
N MET A 1 12.27 -11.23 12.48
CA MET A 1 11.53 -10.22 12.11
C MET A 1 11.86 -9.71 10.77
N ASP A 2 11.03 -9.71 10.09
CA ASP A 2 11.31 -9.70 8.77
C ASP A 2 10.82 -8.54 7.99
N GLY A 3 10.32 -7.57 8.61
CA GLY A 3 9.88 -6.37 7.95
C GLY A 3 10.85 -5.22 8.05
N GLY A 4 12.08 -5.47 8.52
CA GLY A 4 13.01 -4.41 8.84
C GLY A 4 12.71 -3.82 10.21
N GLU A 5 13.46 -2.84 10.63
CA GLU A 5 13.30 -2.28 11.97
C GLU A 5 11.96 -1.58 12.15
N ASP A 6 11.41 -1.04 11.08
CA ASP A 6 10.16 -0.33 11.12
C ASP A 6 8.97 -1.14 10.59
N GLY A 7 9.22 -2.42 10.23
CA GLY A 7 8.16 -3.28 9.71
C GLY A 7 7.73 -2.96 8.30
N LEU A 8 8.48 -2.13 7.56
CA LEU A 8 8.06 -1.64 6.26
C LEU A 8 8.78 -2.29 5.06
N ASN A 9 9.76 -3.15 5.31
CA ASN A 9 10.51 -3.75 4.20
C ASN A 9 9.62 -4.54 3.25
N PHE A 10 8.60 -5.21 3.77
CA PHE A 10 7.65 -5.91 2.91
C PHE A 10 7.01 -4.94 1.91
N TYR A 11 6.55 -3.80 2.40
CA TYR A 11 5.90 -2.82 1.53
C TYR A 11 6.86 -2.23 0.53
N ARG A 12 8.12 -1.99 0.93
CA ARG A 12 9.13 -1.46 0.02
C ARG A 12 9.40 -2.43 -1.12
N ASP A 13 9.56 -3.70 -0.82
CA ASP A 13 9.78 -4.71 -1.85
C ASP A 13 8.56 -4.88 -2.73
N PHE A 14 7.39 -4.93 -2.12
CA PHE A 14 6.15 -5.13 -2.85
C PHE A 14 5.87 -3.96 -3.80
N SER A 15 6.12 -2.73 -3.34
CA SER A 15 5.88 -1.55 -4.16
C SER A 15 6.73 -1.53 -5.43
N LYS A 16 7.89 -2.15 -5.39
CA LYS A 16 8.76 -2.22 -6.56
C LYS A 16 8.27 -3.21 -7.61
N LYS A 17 7.47 -4.18 -7.20
CA LYS A 17 7.05 -5.28 -8.06
C LYS A 17 5.61 -5.17 -8.52
N ILE A 18 4.78 -4.49 -7.73
CA ILE A 18 3.33 -4.58 -7.92
C ILE A 18 2.86 -4.07 -9.27
N ASN A 19 3.48 -3.01 -9.78
CA ASN A 19 3.05 -2.45 -11.06
C ASN A 19 3.21 -3.46 -12.20
N LYS A 20 4.25 -4.29 -12.14
CA LYS A 20 4.49 -5.31 -13.16
C LYS A 20 3.52 -6.47 -13.06
N ILE A 21 3.04 -6.74 -11.85
CA ILE A 21 2.15 -7.86 -11.60
C ILE A 21 0.71 -7.52 -11.96
N MET A 22 0.29 -6.27 -11.73
CA MET A 22 -1.08 -5.86 -11.95
C MET A 22 -1.39 -5.69 -13.43
N ASN A 23 -2.58 -6.11 -13.81
CA ASN A 23 -3.11 -5.85 -15.15
C ASN A 23 -3.66 -4.43 -15.21
N LEU A 24 -3.77 -3.88 -16.42
CA LEU A 24 -4.46 -2.61 -16.61
C LEU A 24 -5.91 -2.72 -16.15
N ASN A 25 -6.42 -1.63 -15.62
CA ASN A 25 -7.80 -1.55 -15.12
C ASN A 25 -8.06 -2.46 -13.92
N SER A 26 -7.03 -2.72 -13.14
CA SER A 26 -7.18 -3.50 -11.91
C SER A 26 -6.97 -2.61 -10.70
N TYR A 27 -7.38 -3.13 -9.55
CA TYR A 27 -7.25 -2.42 -8.28
C TYR A 27 -6.39 -3.21 -7.31
N LEU A 28 -5.72 -2.49 -6.44
CA LEU A 28 -4.97 -3.07 -5.33
C LEU A 28 -5.58 -2.54 -4.04
N LEU A 29 -5.99 -3.45 -3.18
CA LEU A 29 -6.38 -3.11 -1.81
C LEU A 29 -5.27 -3.58 -0.90
N LEU A 30 -4.62 -2.63 -0.25
CA LEU A 30 -3.45 -2.91 0.59
C LEU A 30 -3.82 -2.70 2.05
N GLU A 31 -3.75 -3.77 2.83
CA GLU A 31 -3.97 -3.66 4.27
C GLU A 31 -2.68 -3.20 4.94
N ILE A 32 -2.79 -2.23 5.84
CA ILE A 32 -1.63 -1.66 6.52
C ILE A 32 -1.77 -1.82 8.02
N GLY A 33 -0.62 -1.78 8.70
CA GLY A 33 -0.59 -1.82 10.15
C GLY A 33 -0.92 -0.48 10.76
N GLU A 34 -1.24 -0.51 12.04
CA GLU A 34 -1.54 0.71 12.77
C GLU A 34 -0.33 1.64 12.75
N GLY A 35 -0.58 2.91 12.46
CA GLY A 35 0.48 3.90 12.43
C GLY A 35 1.34 3.90 11.16
N GLN A 36 1.02 3.06 10.17
CA GLN A 36 1.84 2.95 8.97
C GLN A 36 1.30 3.72 7.76
N LEU A 37 0.22 4.47 7.94
CA LEU A 37 -0.45 5.11 6.81
C LEU A 37 0.47 6.00 5.99
N ASN A 38 1.11 6.97 6.63
CA ASN A 38 1.93 7.93 5.89
C ASN A 38 3.14 7.27 5.25
N ASP A 39 3.77 6.34 5.96
CA ASP A 39 4.93 5.64 5.43
C ASP A 39 4.56 4.78 4.22
N CYS A 40 3.43 4.11 4.27
CA CYS A 40 2.98 3.29 3.14
C CYS A 40 2.61 4.16 1.94
N ILE A 41 1.96 5.30 2.16
CA ILE A 41 1.67 6.22 1.07
C ILE A 41 2.96 6.68 0.39
N ASP A 42 3.97 7.06 1.18
CA ASP A 42 5.26 7.46 0.63
C ASP A 42 5.91 6.34 -0.17
N ILE A 43 5.91 5.14 0.39
CA ILE A 43 6.52 3.98 -0.27
C ILE A 43 5.84 3.73 -1.62
N PHE A 44 4.52 3.70 -1.64
CA PHE A 44 3.79 3.39 -2.87
C PHE A 44 3.70 4.55 -3.84
N SER A 45 4.13 5.75 -3.45
CA SER A 45 4.20 6.86 -4.38
C SER A 45 5.14 6.58 -5.53
N LEU A 46 6.11 5.68 -5.34
CA LEU A 46 7.06 5.30 -6.37
C LEU A 46 6.59 4.13 -7.23
N SER A 47 5.44 3.54 -6.92
CA SER A 47 4.95 2.37 -7.64
C SER A 47 4.33 2.72 -9.00
N LYS A 48 4.05 4.00 -9.23
CA LYS A 48 3.36 4.50 -10.43
C LYS A 48 1.91 4.04 -10.52
N LEU A 49 1.34 3.62 -9.40
CA LEU A 49 -0.07 3.33 -9.31
C LEU A 49 -0.83 4.60 -8.93
N ASN A 50 -2.10 4.64 -9.26
CA ASN A 50 -2.96 5.78 -8.92
C ASN A 50 -3.61 5.54 -7.57
N PHE A 51 -3.35 6.46 -6.62
CA PHE A 51 -3.98 6.37 -5.31
C PHE A 51 -5.42 6.86 -5.40
N HIS A 52 -6.36 6.06 -4.91
CA HIS A 52 -7.76 6.45 -4.88
C HIS A 52 -8.19 6.98 -3.53
N LYS A 53 -8.05 6.17 -2.50
CA LYS A 53 -8.48 6.58 -1.17
C LYS A 53 -7.97 5.60 -0.13
N LYS A 54 -8.07 6.02 1.12
CA LYS A 54 -7.90 5.12 2.24
C LYS A 54 -9.27 4.73 2.78
N ALA A 55 -9.34 3.58 3.44
CA ALA A 55 -10.56 3.13 4.08
C ALA A 55 -10.25 2.78 5.52
N GLN A 56 -11.25 2.93 6.38
CA GLN A 56 -11.12 2.66 7.80
C GLN A 56 -11.81 1.34 8.14
N ASP A 57 -11.30 0.69 9.20
CA ASP A 57 -11.95 -0.50 9.72
C ASP A 57 -13.14 -0.09 10.61
N LEU A 58 -13.76 -1.09 11.23
CA LEU A 58 -14.93 -0.86 12.07
C LEU A 58 -14.60 -0.06 13.34
N GLN A 59 -13.31 0.08 13.66
CA GLN A 59 -12.87 0.86 14.80
C GLN A 59 -12.40 2.25 14.40
N ASN A 60 -12.69 2.66 13.16
CA ASN A 60 -12.32 3.97 12.61
C ASN A 60 -10.80 4.15 12.51
N LYS A 61 -10.07 3.07 12.28
CA LYS A 61 -8.63 3.14 12.06
C LYS A 61 -8.32 2.97 10.58
N ASP A 62 -7.38 3.77 10.09
CA ASP A 62 -6.94 3.65 8.69
C ASP A 62 -6.25 2.32 8.49
N ARG A 63 -6.84 1.44 7.71
CA ARG A 63 -6.34 0.08 7.53
C ARG A 63 -6.15 -0.33 6.08
N ILE A 64 -6.76 0.36 5.15
CA ILE A 64 -6.74 -0.05 3.75
C ILE A 64 -6.40 1.13 2.87
N LEU A 65 -5.44 0.93 1.97
CA LEU A 65 -5.14 1.86 0.91
C LEU A 65 -5.60 1.25 -0.41
N ILE A 66 -6.25 2.05 -1.24
CA ILE A 66 -6.80 1.58 -2.51
C ILE A 66 -6.09 2.28 -3.65
N TYR A 67 -5.47 1.50 -4.52
CA TYR A 67 -4.76 1.97 -5.71
C TYR A 67 -5.34 1.32 -6.95
N SER A 68 -5.08 1.93 -8.09
CA SER A 68 -5.44 1.31 -9.37
C SER A 68 -4.29 1.44 -10.35
N LYS A 69 -4.31 0.56 -11.34
CA LYS A 69 -3.44 0.65 -12.50
C LYS A 69 -4.34 0.91 -13.72
N LEU A 70 -4.34 2.14 -14.15
CA LEU A 70 -5.20 2.57 -15.27
C LEU A 70 -4.43 2.77 -16.56
#